data_98e0ae44ab61c54f39e7a7971b97724e
#
_entry.id   98e0ae44ab61c54f39e7a7971b97724e
#
_cell.length_a   1.000
_cell.length_b   1.000
_cell.length_c   1.000
_cell.angle_alpha   90.00
_cell.angle_beta   90.00
_cell.angle_gamma   90.00
#
_symmetry.space_group_name_H-M   'P 1'
#
loop_
_entity.id
_entity.type
_entity.pdbx_description
1 polymer ?
#
loop_
_entity_poly.entity_id
_entity_poly.type
_entity_poly.pdbx_seq_one_letter_code
_entity_poly.pdbx_strand_id
1 'polypeptide(L)'
;MADVFEKYVTPRPEVNPTIYAYKLNGVTTHDGYIKVGYTDRDVKQRIKEQLHTSAISYTVLCEESAMRPDGSCFNDHDVHAVLKRNGFHRLNENTDKNEWYNCTVNDVRSAVRELRTGERTDEYRTADFKMRPEQSKAVERTIEYFENIKKTEPERIPKFLWNAKMRFGKTFAAYELCKKMNFKRILILTFKPAVESAWSEDLRTHVDFEGWQYVSNKDAHNNKQNIDEAYYNADSTRPIVVFGSFQDLLGTNENGGIKYKNEFIHTTNWDIVIFDEYHFGAWRENAKKLFDDPDDEDIDFDAEKYQKEEAGNAVNETFLPITSSHYLYLSGTPFRAMHSGEFIEEQIFNWTYSDEQNAKENWKGENNPYLSLPRMVMMT
;
A
#
# COMPACT_ATOMS: atom_id res chain seq x y z
N MET A 1 2.22 -61.09 -16.90
CA MET A 1 2.71 -59.92 -17.71
C MET A 1 2.96 -58.65 -16.88
N ALA A 2 2.46 -58.55 -15.67
CA ALA A 2 2.74 -57.46 -14.74
C ALA A 2 4.19 -57.50 -14.19
N ASP A 3 4.75 -58.70 -14.00
CA ASP A 3 6.02 -58.92 -13.30
C ASP A 3 7.28 -58.53 -14.09
N VAL A 4 7.17 -58.29 -15.42
CA VAL A 4 8.29 -57.88 -16.26
C VAL A 4 8.47 -56.38 -16.25
N PHE A 5 7.38 -55.60 -16.07
CA PHE A 5 7.44 -54.15 -16.00
C PHE A 5 8.00 -53.64 -14.68
N GLU A 6 7.65 -54.28 -13.54
CA GLU A 6 8.16 -53.89 -12.21
C GLU A 6 9.69 -54.06 -12.08
N LYS A 7 10.29 -54.97 -12.87
CA LYS A 7 11.74 -55.21 -12.89
C LYS A 7 12.56 -54.13 -13.60
N TYR A 8 11.92 -53.33 -14.45
CA TYR A 8 12.58 -52.32 -15.26
C TYR A 8 12.10 -50.88 -15.02
N VAL A 9 10.98 -50.74 -14.28
CA VAL A 9 10.45 -49.42 -13.87
C VAL A 9 10.55 -49.37 -12.37
N THR A 10 11.70 -48.95 -11.84
CA THR A 10 11.80 -48.53 -10.47
C THR A 10 10.92 -47.29 -10.29
N PRO A 11 10.01 -47.27 -9.30
CA PRO A 11 9.29 -46.02 -9.00
C PRO A 11 10.31 -44.93 -8.72
N ARG A 12 10.25 -43.84 -9.52
CA ARG A 12 11.06 -42.68 -9.21
C ARG A 12 10.69 -42.22 -7.80
N PRO A 13 11.68 -41.92 -6.94
CA PRO A 13 11.38 -41.24 -5.69
C PRO A 13 10.65 -39.93 -6.03
N GLU A 14 9.70 -39.55 -5.19
CA GLU A 14 9.00 -38.26 -5.31
C GLU A 14 10.05 -37.15 -5.47
N VAL A 15 10.04 -36.49 -6.60
CA VAL A 15 10.96 -35.38 -6.89
C VAL A 15 10.25 -34.11 -6.50
N ASN A 16 10.80 -33.39 -5.55
CA ASN A 16 10.29 -32.08 -5.12
C ASN A 16 11.15 -30.97 -5.73
N PRO A 17 10.83 -30.53 -6.97
CA PRO A 17 11.57 -29.45 -7.60
C PRO A 17 11.46 -28.18 -6.76
N THR A 18 12.61 -27.63 -6.35
CA THR A 18 12.69 -26.54 -5.37
C THR A 18 13.61 -25.43 -5.92
N ILE A 19 13.10 -24.21 -5.93
CA ILE A 19 13.91 -22.99 -6.02
C ILE A 19 14.40 -22.65 -4.62
N TYR A 20 15.68 -22.44 -4.47
CA TYR A 20 16.27 -22.02 -3.21
C TYR A 20 17.07 -20.72 -3.38
N ALA A 21 17.12 -19.95 -2.31
CA ALA A 21 17.95 -18.76 -2.26
C ALA A 21 18.79 -18.74 -0.97
N TYR A 22 20.06 -18.36 -1.09
CA TYR A 22 20.93 -18.21 0.05
C TYR A 22 21.91 -17.05 -0.11
N LYS A 23 22.47 -16.58 1.03
CA LYS A 23 23.56 -15.61 1.07
C LYS A 23 24.79 -16.19 1.72
N LEU A 24 25.96 -15.68 1.34
CA LEU A 24 27.21 -15.97 2.02
C LEU A 24 27.39 -15.04 3.21
N ASN A 25 27.97 -15.56 4.30
CA ASN A 25 28.26 -14.78 5.49
C ASN A 25 29.74 -14.42 5.53
N GLY A 26 30.05 -13.13 5.71
CA GLY A 26 31.44 -12.65 5.82
C GLY A 26 32.24 -12.59 4.53
N VAL A 27 31.55 -12.60 3.36
CA VAL A 27 32.18 -12.46 2.05
C VAL A 27 31.77 -11.12 1.45
N THR A 28 32.58 -10.10 1.63
CA THR A 28 32.29 -8.70 1.25
C THR A 28 32.01 -8.50 -0.24
N THR A 29 32.59 -9.33 -1.12
CA THR A 29 32.34 -9.28 -2.56
C THR A 29 30.93 -9.69 -2.95
N HIS A 30 30.18 -10.33 -2.05
CA HIS A 30 28.80 -10.79 -2.25
C HIS A 30 27.81 -10.07 -1.33
N ASP A 31 28.23 -9.02 -0.64
CA ASP A 31 27.32 -8.22 0.20
C ASP A 31 26.21 -7.58 -0.66
N GLY A 32 24.98 -7.76 -0.23
CA GLY A 32 23.80 -7.31 -0.99
C GLY A 32 23.37 -8.22 -2.14
N TYR A 33 24.02 -9.37 -2.32
CA TYR A 33 23.69 -10.36 -3.34
C TYR A 33 23.14 -11.66 -2.74
N ILE A 34 22.18 -12.24 -3.44
CA ILE A 34 21.55 -13.53 -3.09
C ILE A 34 21.77 -14.48 -4.25
N LYS A 35 22.23 -15.70 -3.96
CA LYS A 35 22.27 -16.77 -4.96
C LYS A 35 20.89 -17.40 -5.07
N VAL A 36 20.42 -17.54 -6.30
CA VAL A 36 19.16 -18.21 -6.63
C VAL A 36 19.46 -19.44 -7.49
N GLY A 37 19.05 -20.60 -7.02
CA GLY A 37 19.32 -21.87 -7.69
C GLY A 37 18.13 -22.82 -7.64
N TYR A 38 18.26 -23.93 -8.38
CA TYR A 38 17.28 -25.00 -8.47
C TYR A 38 17.88 -26.32 -8.01
N THR A 39 17.06 -27.14 -7.39
CA THR A 39 17.40 -28.52 -7.07
C THR A 39 16.13 -29.40 -7.04
N ASP A 40 16.30 -30.66 -7.38
CA ASP A 40 15.32 -31.74 -7.22
C ASP A 40 15.61 -32.61 -5.99
N ARG A 41 16.63 -32.23 -5.21
CA ARG A 41 17.14 -32.94 -4.02
C ARG A 41 17.15 -32.01 -2.82
N ASP A 42 17.69 -32.51 -1.69
CA ASP A 42 17.86 -31.69 -0.48
C ASP A 42 18.69 -30.42 -0.75
N VAL A 43 18.14 -29.26 -0.41
CA VAL A 43 18.74 -27.95 -0.64
C VAL A 43 20.06 -27.79 0.08
N LYS A 44 20.17 -28.23 1.34
CA LYS A 44 21.39 -28.10 2.14
C LYS A 44 22.52 -28.95 1.57
N GLN A 45 22.18 -30.16 1.09
CA GLN A 45 23.15 -31.00 0.42
C GLN A 45 23.63 -30.35 -0.86
N ARG A 46 22.72 -29.81 -1.68
CA ARG A 46 23.05 -29.10 -2.93
C ARG A 46 23.99 -27.90 -2.70
N ILE A 47 23.69 -27.08 -1.69
CA ILE A 47 24.54 -25.92 -1.36
C ILE A 47 25.93 -26.38 -0.89
N LYS A 48 26.02 -27.42 -0.06
CA LYS A 48 27.29 -28.01 0.37
C LYS A 48 28.13 -28.50 -0.81
N GLU A 49 27.51 -29.16 -1.81
CA GLU A 49 28.19 -29.58 -3.02
C GLU A 49 28.75 -28.40 -3.82
N GLN A 50 28.02 -27.28 -3.89
CA GLN A 50 28.45 -26.06 -4.57
C GLN A 50 29.58 -25.32 -3.83
N LEU A 51 29.61 -25.37 -2.51
CA LEU A 51 30.60 -24.72 -1.68
C LEU A 51 31.77 -25.65 -1.26
N HIS A 52 31.86 -26.80 -1.87
CA HIS A 52 32.60 -28.01 -1.49
C HIS A 52 34.05 -27.85 -0.95
N THR A 53 34.73 -26.74 -1.25
CA THR A 53 36.13 -26.52 -0.80
C THR A 53 36.33 -25.25 0.01
N SER A 54 35.28 -24.43 0.12
CA SER A 54 35.37 -23.18 0.88
C SER A 54 34.69 -23.35 2.24
N ALA A 55 35.46 -23.13 3.33
CA ALA A 55 34.89 -23.07 4.68
C ALA A 55 33.99 -21.83 4.91
N ILE A 56 33.26 -21.40 3.85
CA ILE A 56 32.41 -20.24 3.88
C ILE A 56 31.06 -20.62 4.47
N SER A 57 30.64 -19.88 5.50
CA SER A 57 29.31 -20.04 6.07
C SER A 57 28.25 -19.38 5.19
N TYR A 58 27.06 -19.95 5.16
CA TYR A 58 25.93 -19.45 4.38
C TYR A 58 24.65 -19.46 5.21
N THR A 59 23.67 -18.66 4.78
CA THR A 59 22.32 -18.65 5.35
C THR A 59 21.30 -18.89 4.24
N VAL A 60 20.52 -19.96 4.36
CA VAL A 60 19.37 -20.21 3.48
C VAL A 60 18.28 -19.20 3.81
N LEU A 61 17.77 -18.52 2.79
CA LEU A 61 16.77 -17.45 2.92
C LEU A 61 15.37 -17.94 2.58
N CYS A 62 15.24 -18.78 1.56
CA CYS A 62 13.98 -19.43 1.21
C CYS A 62 14.21 -20.74 0.45
N GLU A 63 13.20 -21.58 0.52
CA GLU A 63 13.01 -22.81 -0.22
C GLU A 63 11.55 -22.81 -0.70
N GLU A 64 11.34 -22.76 -2.03
CA GLU A 64 10.03 -22.61 -2.64
C GLU A 64 9.79 -23.70 -3.68
N SER A 65 8.59 -24.31 -3.68
CA SER A 65 8.24 -25.29 -4.70
C SER A 65 8.29 -24.69 -6.10
N ALA A 66 8.98 -25.36 -7.01
CA ALA A 66 9.06 -24.99 -8.43
C ALA A 66 7.97 -25.69 -9.28
N MET A 67 6.88 -26.13 -8.66
CA MET A 67 5.78 -26.81 -9.32
C MET A 67 4.59 -25.89 -9.53
N ARG A 68 4.01 -25.89 -10.73
CA ARG A 68 2.75 -25.20 -11.04
C ARG A 68 1.54 -26.05 -10.67
N PRO A 69 0.34 -25.44 -10.55
CA PRO A 69 -0.90 -26.19 -10.26
C PRO A 69 -1.25 -27.25 -11.29
N ASP A 70 -0.80 -27.12 -12.52
CA ASP A 70 -0.99 -28.10 -13.62
C ASP A 70 0.01 -29.26 -13.57
N GLY A 71 0.91 -29.30 -12.57
CA GLY A 71 1.93 -30.32 -12.41
C GLY A 71 3.20 -30.10 -13.26
N SER A 72 3.27 -29.03 -14.07
CA SER A 72 4.50 -28.65 -14.78
C SER A 72 5.48 -27.98 -13.81
N CYS A 73 6.78 -28.02 -14.14
CA CYS A 73 7.83 -27.42 -13.34
C CYS A 73 8.50 -26.26 -14.09
N PHE A 74 9.07 -25.34 -13.35
CA PHE A 74 9.99 -24.32 -13.84
C PHE A 74 11.33 -24.46 -13.11
N ASN A 75 12.35 -23.81 -13.61
CA ASN A 75 13.71 -23.90 -13.06
C ASN A 75 14.26 -22.52 -12.66
N ASP A 76 15.51 -22.47 -12.20
CA ASP A 76 16.20 -21.23 -11.81
C ASP A 76 16.40 -20.28 -13.00
N HIS A 77 16.59 -20.77 -14.23
CA HIS A 77 16.68 -19.90 -15.40
C HIS A 77 15.40 -19.11 -15.65
N ASP A 78 14.23 -19.72 -15.40
CA ASP A 78 12.94 -19.04 -15.51
C ASP A 78 12.86 -17.93 -14.44
N VAL A 79 13.25 -18.23 -13.18
CA VAL A 79 13.30 -17.23 -12.10
C VAL A 79 14.30 -16.12 -12.42
N HIS A 80 15.47 -16.46 -12.93
CA HIS A 80 16.48 -15.49 -13.36
C HIS A 80 15.97 -14.56 -14.47
N ALA A 81 15.17 -15.09 -15.41
CA ALA A 81 14.56 -14.30 -16.48
C ALA A 81 13.57 -13.27 -15.90
N VAL A 82 12.77 -13.68 -14.92
CA VAL A 82 11.86 -12.76 -14.20
C VAL A 82 12.65 -11.70 -13.45
N LEU A 83 13.65 -12.07 -12.64
CA LEU A 83 14.48 -11.12 -11.89
C LEU A 83 15.17 -10.09 -12.81
N LYS A 84 15.75 -10.56 -13.94
CA LYS A 84 16.38 -9.68 -14.93
C LYS A 84 15.39 -8.72 -15.58
N ARG A 85 14.22 -9.20 -15.97
CA ARG A 85 13.15 -8.36 -16.53
C ARG A 85 12.73 -7.26 -15.56
N ASN A 86 12.78 -7.55 -14.27
CA ASN A 86 12.39 -6.63 -13.20
C ASN A 86 13.51 -5.70 -12.73
N GLY A 87 14.63 -5.67 -13.48
CA GLY A 87 15.72 -4.73 -13.25
C GLY A 87 16.75 -5.16 -12.20
N PHE A 88 16.69 -6.41 -11.70
CA PHE A 88 17.72 -6.91 -10.79
C PHE A 88 18.97 -7.35 -11.55
N HIS A 89 20.13 -6.87 -11.14
CA HIS A 89 21.41 -7.09 -11.81
C HIS A 89 22.18 -8.24 -11.18
N ARG A 90 22.92 -8.96 -12.01
CA ARG A 90 23.88 -10.00 -11.57
C ARG A 90 25.16 -9.39 -11.03
N LEU A 91 25.83 -10.09 -10.13
CA LEU A 91 27.11 -9.67 -9.56
C LEU A 91 28.20 -9.38 -10.63
N ASN A 92 28.19 -10.13 -11.73
CA ASN A 92 29.02 -9.90 -12.91
C ASN A 92 28.17 -10.13 -14.16
N GLU A 93 27.77 -9.09 -14.83
CA GLU A 93 26.91 -9.16 -16.03
C GLU A 93 27.57 -9.80 -17.24
N ASN A 94 28.92 -9.87 -17.25
CA ASN A 94 29.72 -10.40 -18.37
C ASN A 94 29.81 -11.93 -18.41
N THR A 95 29.22 -12.64 -17.45
CA THR A 95 29.25 -14.11 -17.42
C THR A 95 27.84 -14.66 -17.19
N ASP A 96 27.32 -15.39 -18.19
CA ASP A 96 26.02 -16.09 -18.11
C ASP A 96 25.97 -17.19 -17.02
N LYS A 97 27.09 -17.48 -16.38
CA LYS A 97 27.22 -18.52 -15.36
C LYS A 97 27.04 -18.04 -13.92
N ASN A 98 26.75 -16.76 -13.74
CA ASN A 98 26.62 -16.18 -12.40
C ASN A 98 25.13 -16.12 -11.98
N GLU A 99 24.81 -16.80 -10.87
CA GLU A 99 23.47 -16.93 -10.31
C GLU A 99 23.26 -16.04 -9.07
N TRP A 100 24.13 -15.03 -8.88
CA TRP A 100 24.06 -14.05 -7.79
C TRP A 100 23.37 -12.77 -8.26
N TYR A 101 22.26 -12.40 -7.61
CA TYR A 101 21.45 -11.24 -7.93
C TYR A 101 21.44 -10.23 -6.79
N ASN A 102 21.49 -8.94 -7.15
CA ASN A 102 21.24 -7.84 -6.21
C ASN A 102 19.73 -7.70 -6.01
N CYS A 103 19.17 -8.58 -5.20
CA CYS A 103 17.74 -8.64 -4.90
C CYS A 103 17.52 -9.08 -3.45
N THR A 104 16.28 -8.99 -2.99
CA THR A 104 15.86 -9.51 -1.68
C THR A 104 15.26 -10.91 -1.81
N VAL A 105 15.09 -11.60 -0.68
CA VAL A 105 14.37 -12.89 -0.65
C VAL A 105 12.92 -12.75 -1.12
N ASN A 106 12.30 -11.61 -0.88
CA ASN A 106 10.94 -11.35 -1.30
C ASN A 106 10.82 -11.19 -2.82
N ASP A 107 11.84 -10.61 -3.47
CA ASP A 107 11.89 -10.54 -4.95
C ASP A 107 11.97 -11.93 -5.57
N VAL A 108 12.74 -12.85 -4.95
CA VAL A 108 12.81 -14.24 -5.38
C VAL A 108 11.45 -14.94 -5.21
N ARG A 109 10.80 -14.77 -4.05
CA ARG A 109 9.46 -15.34 -3.81
C ARG A 109 8.42 -14.81 -4.80
N SER A 110 8.47 -13.52 -5.09
CA SER A 110 7.57 -12.90 -6.07
C SER A 110 7.77 -13.48 -7.48
N ALA A 111 9.03 -13.65 -7.91
CA ALA A 111 9.35 -14.26 -9.18
C ALA A 111 8.87 -15.74 -9.26
N VAL A 112 9.07 -16.50 -8.20
CA VAL A 112 8.56 -17.88 -8.08
C VAL A 112 7.04 -17.92 -8.15
N ARG A 113 6.37 -17.01 -7.47
CA ARG A 113 4.91 -16.92 -7.48
C ARG A 113 4.38 -16.60 -8.87
N GLU A 114 4.95 -15.61 -9.55
CA GLU A 114 4.58 -15.28 -10.93
C GLU A 114 4.68 -16.50 -11.84
N LEU A 115 5.78 -17.25 -11.77
CA LEU A 115 5.98 -18.46 -12.56
C LEU A 115 5.01 -19.58 -12.18
N ARG A 116 4.57 -19.63 -10.93
CA ARG A 116 3.63 -20.64 -10.44
C ARG A 116 2.19 -20.35 -10.83
N THR A 117 1.76 -19.09 -10.74
CA THR A 117 0.36 -18.69 -11.00
C THR A 117 0.13 -18.25 -12.44
N GLY A 118 1.18 -17.90 -13.19
CA GLY A 118 1.08 -17.28 -14.51
C GLY A 118 0.64 -15.81 -14.47
N GLU A 119 0.34 -15.28 -13.30
CA GLU A 119 -0.03 -13.88 -13.12
C GLU A 119 1.24 -13.03 -13.06
N ARG A 120 1.41 -12.17 -14.05
CA ARG A 120 2.44 -11.13 -13.98
C ARG A 120 2.07 -10.15 -12.88
N THR A 121 2.79 -10.19 -11.80
CA THR A 121 2.80 -9.11 -10.83
C THR A 121 3.88 -8.12 -11.30
N ASP A 122 3.46 -7.06 -11.96
CA ASP A 122 4.36 -5.92 -12.25
C ASP A 122 4.79 -5.19 -10.97
N GLU A 123 4.29 -5.62 -9.82
CA GLU A 123 4.48 -5.02 -8.51
C GLU A 123 5.01 -6.03 -7.49
N TYR A 124 6.23 -5.78 -7.03
CA TYR A 124 6.87 -6.56 -5.96
C TYR A 124 6.35 -6.15 -4.61
N ARG A 125 5.55 -7.02 -3.98
CA ARG A 125 5.10 -6.81 -2.61
C ARG A 125 6.13 -7.35 -1.64
N THR A 126 6.91 -6.46 -1.07
CA THR A 126 8.01 -6.80 -0.15
C THR A 126 7.73 -6.37 1.28
N ALA A 127 6.78 -5.47 1.47
CA ALA A 127 6.42 -4.97 2.79
C ALA A 127 5.42 -5.91 3.46
N ASP A 128 5.76 -6.41 4.65
CA ASP A 128 4.94 -7.33 5.45
C ASP A 128 4.78 -6.87 6.91
N PHE A 129 5.14 -5.62 7.18
CA PHE A 129 5.02 -5.07 8.53
C PHE A 129 3.56 -5.02 9.00
N LYS A 130 3.37 -5.13 10.30
CA LYS A 130 2.04 -5.07 10.91
C LYS A 130 1.76 -3.68 11.47
N MET A 131 0.46 -3.38 11.64
CA MET A 131 0.06 -2.13 12.30
C MET A 131 0.70 -2.02 13.68
N ARG A 132 1.19 -0.83 14.00
CA ARG A 132 1.56 -0.48 15.36
C ARG A 132 0.30 -0.37 16.24
N PRO A 133 0.43 -0.47 17.59
CA PRO A 133 -0.72 -0.46 18.49
C PRO A 133 -1.65 0.75 18.30
N GLU A 134 -1.09 1.94 18.10
CA GLU A 134 -1.85 3.16 17.87
C GLU A 134 -2.60 3.15 16.54
N GLN A 135 -2.01 2.56 15.49
CA GLN A 135 -2.67 2.40 14.20
C GLN A 135 -3.86 1.43 14.31
N SER A 136 -3.65 0.29 14.99
CA SER A 136 -4.74 -0.66 15.27
C SER A 136 -5.87 0.00 16.05
N LYS A 137 -5.53 0.79 17.09
CA LYS A 137 -6.52 1.51 17.89
C LYS A 137 -7.29 2.56 17.08
N ALA A 138 -6.62 3.28 16.17
CA ALA A 138 -7.29 4.21 15.27
C ALA A 138 -8.30 3.50 14.37
N VAL A 139 -7.88 2.40 13.76
CA VAL A 139 -8.73 1.58 12.90
C VAL A 139 -9.92 1.01 13.66
N GLU A 140 -9.70 0.41 14.83
CA GLU A 140 -10.75 -0.20 15.65
C GLU A 140 -11.79 0.82 16.11
N ARG A 141 -11.36 1.98 16.63
CA ARG A 141 -12.29 3.06 17.01
C ARG A 141 -13.11 3.58 15.83
N THR A 142 -12.50 3.66 14.64
CA THR A 142 -13.21 4.09 13.43
C THR A 142 -14.28 3.08 13.03
N ILE A 143 -13.95 1.78 13.06
CA ILE A 143 -14.91 0.70 12.75
C ILE A 143 -16.07 0.73 13.74
N GLU A 144 -15.77 0.75 15.04
CA GLU A 144 -16.79 0.82 16.10
C GLU A 144 -17.73 2.01 15.91
N TYR A 145 -17.17 3.18 15.60
CA TYR A 145 -17.97 4.38 15.36
C TYR A 145 -18.83 4.23 14.10
N PHE A 146 -18.28 3.77 12.98
CA PHE A 146 -19.03 3.58 11.75
C PHE A 146 -20.18 2.58 11.92
N GLU A 147 -19.91 1.46 12.57
CA GLU A 147 -20.94 0.45 12.84
C GLU A 147 -22.03 0.97 13.79
N ASN A 148 -21.64 1.74 14.81
CA ASN A 148 -22.59 2.31 15.75
C ASN A 148 -23.54 3.31 15.06
N ILE A 149 -23.01 4.24 14.27
CA ILE A 149 -23.84 5.20 13.52
C ILE A 149 -24.79 4.48 12.57
N LYS A 150 -24.34 3.48 11.84
CA LYS A 150 -25.21 2.70 10.97
C LYS A 150 -26.35 1.98 11.69
N LYS A 151 -26.15 1.62 12.96
CA LYS A 151 -27.19 0.97 13.78
C LYS A 151 -28.16 1.99 14.39
N THR A 152 -27.66 3.13 14.86
CA THR A 152 -28.43 4.12 15.61
C THR A 152 -29.06 5.18 14.71
N GLU A 153 -28.38 5.56 13.65
CA GLU A 153 -28.76 6.63 12.73
C GLU A 153 -28.53 6.20 11.26
N PRO A 154 -29.32 5.24 10.71
CA PRO A 154 -29.04 4.60 9.41
C PRO A 154 -28.94 5.57 8.22
N GLU A 155 -29.63 6.70 8.30
CA GLU A 155 -29.66 7.72 7.23
C GLU A 155 -28.42 8.65 7.30
N ARG A 156 -27.71 8.65 8.42
CA ARG A 156 -26.54 9.50 8.61
C ARG A 156 -25.31 8.82 8.03
N ILE A 157 -24.57 9.56 7.20
CA ILE A 157 -23.28 9.11 6.70
C ILE A 157 -22.23 9.35 7.78
N PRO A 158 -21.59 8.29 8.30
CA PRO A 158 -20.61 8.44 9.36
C PRO A 158 -19.32 9.07 8.84
N LYS A 159 -18.77 10.01 9.61
CA LYS A 159 -17.51 10.69 9.34
C LYS A 159 -16.58 10.58 10.56
N PHE A 160 -15.29 10.32 10.31
CA PHE A 160 -14.28 10.16 11.37
C PHE A 160 -13.00 10.89 11.02
N LEU A 161 -12.34 11.47 12.02
CA LEU A 161 -11.09 12.22 11.87
C LEU A 161 -9.93 11.51 12.55
N TRP A 162 -8.85 11.26 11.81
CA TRP A 162 -7.55 10.90 12.38
C TRP A 162 -6.67 12.15 12.44
N ASN A 163 -6.59 12.68 13.63
CA ASN A 163 -5.69 13.77 13.97
C ASN A 163 -4.37 13.17 14.45
N ALA A 164 -3.54 12.76 13.53
CA ALA A 164 -2.32 12.02 13.81
C ALA A 164 -1.10 12.69 13.19
N LYS A 165 -0.06 12.86 13.99
CA LYS A 165 1.20 13.49 13.58
C LYS A 165 1.80 12.90 12.30
N MET A 166 2.73 13.60 11.68
CA MET A 166 3.54 13.06 10.57
C MET A 166 4.25 11.77 11.00
N ARG A 167 4.42 10.84 10.06
CA ARG A 167 5.02 9.50 10.28
C ARG A 167 4.19 8.56 11.18
N PHE A 168 2.93 8.88 11.40
CA PHE A 168 1.97 7.93 11.98
C PHE A 168 1.75 6.71 11.07
N GLY A 169 1.95 6.86 9.76
CA GLY A 169 1.60 5.84 8.76
C GLY A 169 0.10 5.81 8.47
N LYS A 170 -0.48 7.00 8.30
CA LYS A 170 -1.92 7.17 8.02
C LYS A 170 -2.37 6.41 6.79
N THR A 171 -1.56 6.44 5.72
CA THR A 171 -1.83 5.76 4.44
C THR A 171 -2.04 4.27 4.62
N PHE A 172 -1.06 3.59 5.20
CA PHE A 172 -1.13 2.16 5.49
C PHE A 172 -2.31 1.80 6.41
N ALA A 173 -2.48 2.55 7.51
CA ALA A 173 -3.58 2.32 8.44
C ALA A 173 -4.96 2.54 7.79
N ALA A 174 -5.09 3.51 6.88
CA ALA A 174 -6.33 3.75 6.15
C ALA A 174 -6.65 2.59 5.18
N TYR A 175 -5.66 2.02 4.52
CA TYR A 175 -5.86 0.81 3.72
C TYR A 175 -6.26 -0.40 4.59
N GLU A 176 -5.65 -0.56 5.77
CA GLU A 176 -6.05 -1.61 6.72
C GLU A 176 -7.49 -1.42 7.23
N LEU A 177 -7.94 -0.17 7.45
CA LEU A 177 -9.34 0.11 7.73
C LEU A 177 -10.23 -0.36 6.58
N CYS A 178 -9.91 0.02 5.35
CA CYS A 178 -10.68 -0.37 4.17
C CYS A 178 -10.74 -1.88 3.99
N LYS A 179 -9.62 -2.58 4.26
CA LYS A 179 -9.53 -4.05 4.22
C LYS A 179 -10.42 -4.69 5.26
N LYS A 180 -10.37 -4.25 6.52
CA LYS A 180 -11.21 -4.78 7.62
C LYS A 180 -12.70 -4.53 7.39
N MET A 181 -13.06 -3.40 6.80
CA MET A 181 -14.44 -3.06 6.43
C MET A 181 -14.89 -3.71 5.11
N ASN A 182 -13.99 -4.43 4.41
CA ASN A 182 -14.24 -5.04 3.10
C ASN A 182 -14.75 -4.05 2.04
N PHE A 183 -14.21 -2.83 2.05
CA PHE A 183 -14.54 -1.81 1.06
C PHE A 183 -13.96 -2.15 -0.32
N LYS A 184 -14.75 -1.91 -1.36
CA LYS A 184 -14.41 -2.21 -2.76
C LYS A 184 -14.12 -0.96 -3.58
N ARG A 185 -14.82 0.14 -3.30
CA ARG A 185 -14.71 1.41 -4.02
C ARG A 185 -14.21 2.47 -3.06
N ILE A 186 -12.94 2.81 -3.21
CA ILE A 186 -12.22 3.71 -2.31
C ILE A 186 -11.77 4.91 -3.11
N LEU A 187 -12.21 6.11 -2.70
CA LEU A 187 -11.77 7.36 -3.31
C LEU A 187 -10.89 8.12 -2.34
N ILE A 188 -9.69 8.50 -2.77
CA ILE A 188 -8.74 9.30 -2.01
C ILE A 188 -8.61 10.66 -2.66
N LEU A 189 -8.94 11.69 -1.90
CA LEU A 189 -8.86 13.08 -2.33
C LEU A 189 -7.83 13.83 -1.50
N THR A 190 -6.94 14.54 -2.16
CA THR A 190 -5.93 15.36 -1.51
C THR A 190 -5.88 16.77 -2.09
N PHE A 191 -5.44 17.71 -1.30
CA PHE A 191 -5.08 19.03 -1.78
C PHE A 191 -3.65 19.09 -2.33
N LYS A 192 -2.79 18.18 -1.89
CA LYS A 192 -1.37 18.10 -2.31
C LYS A 192 -1.11 16.86 -3.17
N PRO A 193 -1.07 16.97 -4.50
CA PRO A 193 -0.78 15.83 -5.37
C PRO A 193 0.55 15.12 -5.06
N ALA A 194 1.50 15.83 -4.42
CA ALA A 194 2.80 15.26 -4.05
C ALA A 194 2.74 14.05 -3.10
N VAL A 195 1.63 13.84 -2.38
CA VAL A 195 1.45 12.67 -1.49
C VAL A 195 1.05 11.39 -2.25
N GLU A 196 0.77 11.47 -3.55
CA GLU A 196 0.37 10.32 -4.39
C GLU A 196 1.34 9.16 -4.29
N SER A 197 2.66 9.44 -4.28
CA SER A 197 3.68 8.41 -4.22
C SER A 197 3.56 7.53 -2.96
N ALA A 198 3.25 8.12 -1.81
CA ALA A 198 3.08 7.38 -0.57
C ALA A 198 1.85 6.44 -0.64
N TRP A 199 0.73 6.92 -1.19
CA TRP A 199 -0.48 6.13 -1.37
C TRP A 199 -0.27 4.97 -2.34
N SER A 200 0.33 5.23 -3.50
CA SER A 200 0.58 4.20 -4.50
C SER A 200 1.63 3.18 -4.02
N GLU A 201 2.68 3.64 -3.33
CA GLU A 201 3.74 2.78 -2.84
C GLU A 201 3.24 1.81 -1.75
N ASP A 202 2.56 2.31 -0.71
CA ASP A 202 2.01 1.46 0.35
C ASP A 202 1.07 0.39 -0.22
N LEU A 203 0.19 0.77 -1.17
CA LEU A 203 -0.74 -0.17 -1.78
C LEU A 203 -0.03 -1.22 -2.63
N ARG A 204 0.99 -0.85 -3.38
CA ARG A 204 1.70 -1.73 -4.33
C ARG A 204 2.73 -2.62 -3.67
N THR A 205 3.36 -2.16 -2.59
CA THR A 205 4.47 -2.89 -1.96
C THR A 205 4.04 -3.79 -0.82
N HIS A 206 2.89 -3.52 -0.17
CA HIS A 206 2.48 -4.28 0.99
C HIS A 206 1.68 -5.54 0.62
N VAL A 207 2.04 -6.67 1.23
CA VAL A 207 1.44 -7.99 0.94
C VAL A 207 -0.05 -8.05 1.27
N ASP A 208 -0.51 -7.27 2.25
CA ASP A 208 -1.90 -7.27 2.70
C ASP A 208 -2.89 -6.69 1.68
N PHE A 209 -2.40 -5.92 0.69
CA PHE A 209 -3.22 -5.31 -0.36
C PHE A 209 -3.05 -5.99 -1.72
N GLU A 210 -2.62 -7.24 -1.70
CA GLU A 210 -2.55 -8.02 -2.91
C GLU A 210 -3.90 -8.12 -3.60
N GLY A 211 -3.86 -7.94 -4.91
CA GLY A 211 -5.08 -7.94 -5.71
C GLY A 211 -5.85 -6.62 -5.72
N TRP A 212 -5.43 -5.62 -4.96
CA TRP A 212 -6.03 -4.29 -5.03
C TRP A 212 -5.52 -3.54 -6.26
N GLN A 213 -6.37 -2.69 -6.82
CA GLN A 213 -6.10 -1.94 -8.03
C GLN A 213 -6.00 -0.46 -7.72
N TYR A 214 -5.02 0.22 -8.31
CA TYR A 214 -4.78 1.64 -8.11
C TYR A 214 -5.01 2.40 -9.41
N VAL A 215 -5.80 3.45 -9.36
CA VAL A 215 -6.17 4.29 -10.50
C VAL A 215 -5.89 5.76 -10.15
N SER A 216 -5.03 6.40 -10.93
CA SER A 216 -4.75 7.83 -10.84
C SER A 216 -4.55 8.43 -12.23
N ASN A 217 -4.62 9.76 -12.33
CA ASN A 217 -4.31 10.45 -13.59
C ASN A 217 -2.90 10.13 -14.09
N LYS A 218 -1.92 10.01 -13.19
CA LYS A 218 -0.52 9.70 -13.52
C LYS A 218 -0.37 8.30 -14.10
N ASP A 219 -0.99 7.30 -13.45
CA ASP A 219 -0.93 5.92 -13.93
C ASP A 219 -1.68 5.72 -15.23
N ALA A 220 -2.87 6.31 -15.35
CA ALA A 220 -3.65 6.28 -16.58
C ALA A 220 -2.85 6.87 -17.74
N HIS A 221 -2.22 8.05 -17.53
CA HIS A 221 -1.40 8.68 -18.55
C HIS A 221 -0.18 7.83 -18.96
N ASN A 222 0.49 7.20 -18.00
CA ASN A 222 1.61 6.28 -18.26
C ASN A 222 1.19 5.09 -19.13
N ASN A 223 -0.07 4.63 -18.96
CA ASN A 223 -0.66 3.55 -19.75
C ASN A 223 -1.39 4.04 -21.01
N LYS A 224 -1.25 5.33 -21.39
CA LYS A 224 -1.91 5.96 -22.53
C LYS A 224 -3.44 5.86 -22.50
N GLN A 225 -4.01 5.96 -21.32
CA GLN A 225 -5.45 5.92 -21.04
C GLN A 225 -5.89 7.20 -20.32
N ASN A 226 -7.18 7.48 -20.36
CA ASN A 226 -7.79 8.43 -19.45
C ASN A 226 -8.11 7.75 -18.11
N ILE A 227 -8.35 8.52 -17.07
CA ILE A 227 -8.64 7.98 -15.73
C ILE A 227 -9.97 7.21 -15.68
N ASP A 228 -10.97 7.64 -16.42
CA ASP A 228 -12.26 6.94 -16.57
C ASP A 228 -12.09 5.60 -17.29
N GLU A 229 -11.31 5.55 -18.37
CA GLU A 229 -10.99 4.31 -19.07
C GLU A 229 -10.26 3.34 -18.12
N ALA A 230 -9.29 3.83 -17.35
CA ALA A 230 -8.56 3.01 -16.38
C ALA A 230 -9.49 2.47 -15.28
N TYR A 231 -10.45 3.28 -14.81
CA TYR A 231 -11.43 2.86 -13.82
C TYR A 231 -12.40 1.81 -14.36
N TYR A 232 -12.96 2.02 -15.56
CA TYR A 232 -13.91 1.08 -16.14
C TYR A 232 -13.29 -0.22 -16.63
N ASN A 233 -11.98 -0.21 -16.95
CA ASN A 233 -11.22 -1.41 -17.30
C ASN A 233 -10.75 -2.20 -16.08
N ALA A 234 -10.83 -1.63 -14.87
CA ALA A 234 -10.48 -2.32 -13.66
C ALA A 234 -11.49 -3.43 -13.32
N ASP A 235 -11.02 -4.50 -12.69
CA ASP A 235 -11.87 -5.60 -12.24
C ASP A 235 -12.77 -5.16 -11.07
N SER A 236 -14.05 -4.98 -11.32
CA SER A 236 -15.04 -4.50 -10.35
C SER A 236 -15.28 -5.47 -9.18
N THR A 237 -14.83 -6.72 -9.27
CA THR A 237 -14.94 -7.71 -8.19
C THR A 237 -13.86 -7.52 -7.11
N ARG A 238 -12.77 -6.83 -7.46
CA ARG A 238 -11.61 -6.55 -6.61
C ARG A 238 -11.67 -5.10 -6.08
N PRO A 239 -11.01 -4.80 -4.96
CA PRO A 239 -10.93 -3.43 -4.48
C PRO A 239 -10.24 -2.51 -5.49
N ILE A 240 -10.85 -1.35 -5.72
CA ILE A 240 -10.34 -0.29 -6.61
C ILE A 240 -10.14 0.96 -5.76
N VAL A 241 -8.91 1.47 -5.76
CA VAL A 241 -8.53 2.73 -5.13
C VAL A 241 -8.35 3.78 -6.23
N VAL A 242 -9.15 4.82 -6.20
CA VAL A 242 -8.99 5.98 -7.07
C VAL A 242 -8.36 7.11 -6.28
N PHE A 243 -7.29 7.68 -6.80
CA PHE A 243 -6.56 8.78 -6.17
C PHE A 243 -6.52 10.01 -7.08
N GLY A 244 -6.71 11.18 -6.51
CA GLY A 244 -6.49 12.43 -7.20
C GLY A 244 -6.62 13.65 -6.32
N SER A 245 -6.29 14.81 -6.91
CA SER A 245 -6.51 16.07 -6.26
C SER A 245 -7.97 16.50 -6.39
N PHE A 246 -8.40 17.37 -5.49
CA PHE A 246 -9.71 18.02 -5.60
C PHE A 246 -9.92 18.70 -6.94
N GLN A 247 -8.96 19.49 -7.35
CA GLN A 247 -9.04 20.27 -8.59
C GLN A 247 -9.13 19.36 -9.81
N ASP A 248 -8.42 18.25 -9.81
CA ASP A 248 -8.44 17.33 -10.94
C ASP A 248 -9.75 16.57 -11.05
N LEU A 249 -10.23 16.04 -9.92
CA LEU A 249 -11.36 15.11 -9.93
C LEU A 249 -12.72 15.80 -9.73
N LEU A 250 -12.81 16.80 -8.87
CA LEU A 250 -14.07 17.48 -8.55
C LEU A 250 -14.20 18.87 -9.18
N GLY A 251 -13.13 19.41 -9.78
CA GLY A 251 -13.19 20.70 -10.45
C GLY A 251 -14.13 20.67 -11.67
N THR A 252 -14.83 21.79 -11.88
CA THR A 252 -15.74 21.98 -12.99
C THR A 252 -15.00 22.31 -14.31
N ASN A 253 -15.68 22.13 -15.44
CA ASN A 253 -15.24 22.65 -16.72
C ASN A 253 -15.54 24.17 -16.83
N GLU A 254 -15.12 24.80 -17.94
CA GLU A 254 -15.32 26.23 -18.19
C GLU A 254 -16.79 26.69 -18.15
N ASN A 255 -17.74 25.76 -18.33
CA ASN A 255 -19.18 26.00 -18.31
C ASN A 255 -19.83 25.67 -16.95
N GLY A 256 -19.05 25.37 -15.92
CA GLY A 256 -19.56 25.00 -14.59
C GLY A 256 -20.09 23.56 -14.47
N GLY A 257 -19.92 22.72 -15.51
CA GLY A 257 -20.36 21.32 -15.49
C GLY A 257 -19.23 20.35 -15.16
N ILE A 258 -19.57 19.07 -15.03
CA ILE A 258 -18.61 17.97 -14.79
C ILE A 258 -17.66 17.86 -15.98
N LYS A 259 -16.36 17.70 -15.71
CA LYS A 259 -15.40 17.27 -16.74
C LYS A 259 -15.74 15.85 -17.16
N TYR A 260 -15.94 15.60 -18.46
CA TYR A 260 -16.40 14.31 -18.98
C TYR A 260 -15.61 13.11 -18.42
N LYS A 261 -14.29 13.22 -18.39
CA LYS A 261 -13.39 12.21 -17.82
C LYS A 261 -13.57 11.94 -16.31
N ASN A 262 -14.30 12.79 -15.61
CA ASN A 262 -14.53 12.70 -14.15
C ASN A 262 -15.99 12.34 -13.81
N GLU A 263 -16.83 12.07 -14.81
CA GLU A 263 -18.24 11.74 -14.59
C GLU A 263 -18.41 10.51 -13.68
N PHE A 264 -17.51 9.53 -13.82
CA PHE A 264 -17.52 8.33 -12.99
C PHE A 264 -17.33 8.62 -11.49
N ILE A 265 -16.63 9.68 -11.12
CA ILE A 265 -16.44 10.09 -9.72
C ILE A 265 -17.78 10.44 -9.06
N HIS A 266 -18.64 11.15 -9.80
CA HIS A 266 -19.94 11.64 -9.32
C HIS A 266 -21.05 10.60 -9.45
N THR A 267 -20.90 9.61 -10.34
CA THR A 267 -21.89 8.55 -10.58
C THR A 267 -21.60 7.25 -9.82
N THR A 268 -20.42 7.13 -9.23
CA THR A 268 -20.05 5.97 -8.41
C THR A 268 -20.52 6.15 -6.96
N ASN A 269 -21.14 5.11 -6.41
CA ASN A 269 -21.39 5.00 -4.98
C ASN A 269 -20.11 4.50 -4.29
N TRP A 270 -19.36 5.42 -3.67
CA TRP A 270 -18.12 5.08 -2.97
C TRP A 270 -18.42 4.41 -1.62
N ASP A 271 -17.69 3.37 -1.27
CA ASP A 271 -17.78 2.77 0.07
C ASP A 271 -17.18 3.70 1.12
N ILE A 272 -16.09 4.37 0.74
CA ILE A 272 -15.42 5.38 1.57
C ILE A 272 -14.78 6.45 0.70
N VAL A 273 -14.83 7.68 1.16
CA VAL A 273 -14.00 8.79 0.68
C VAL A 273 -13.01 9.18 1.77
N ILE A 274 -11.73 9.20 1.43
CA ILE A 274 -10.63 9.55 2.33
C ILE A 274 -10.10 10.90 1.92
N PHE A 275 -10.13 11.85 2.84
CA PHE A 275 -9.60 13.20 2.66
C PHE A 275 -8.23 13.32 3.32
N ASP A 276 -7.18 13.37 2.50
CA ASP A 276 -5.81 13.49 3.01
C ASP A 276 -5.38 14.95 3.10
N GLU A 277 -4.59 15.27 4.14
CA GLU A 277 -4.12 16.62 4.44
C GLU A 277 -5.26 17.63 4.72
N TYR A 278 -6.27 17.20 5.46
CA TYR A 278 -7.50 17.96 5.73
C TYR A 278 -7.32 19.31 6.45
N HIS A 279 -6.16 19.62 6.93
CA HIS A 279 -5.88 20.82 7.73
C HIS A 279 -5.68 22.13 6.93
N PHE A 280 -5.74 22.10 5.62
CA PHE A 280 -5.63 23.30 4.79
C PHE A 280 -6.97 24.08 4.75
N GLY A 281 -6.93 25.37 5.10
CA GLY A 281 -8.13 26.22 5.27
C GLY A 281 -9.05 26.31 4.04
N ALA A 282 -8.48 26.46 2.83
CA ALA A 282 -9.26 26.47 1.58
C ALA A 282 -10.00 25.15 1.30
N TRP A 283 -9.47 24.07 1.76
CA TRP A 283 -10.00 22.74 1.73
C TRP A 283 -11.30 22.60 2.52
N ARG A 284 -11.27 23.16 3.71
CA ARG A 284 -12.36 23.10 4.67
C ARG A 284 -13.61 23.83 4.16
N GLU A 285 -13.45 25.03 3.58
CA GLU A 285 -14.57 25.77 3.02
C GLU A 285 -15.17 25.07 1.80
N ASN A 286 -14.35 24.48 0.95
CA ASN A 286 -14.80 23.77 -0.21
C ASN A 286 -15.42 22.39 0.13
N ALA A 287 -14.87 21.69 1.13
CA ALA A 287 -15.44 20.44 1.62
C ALA A 287 -16.82 20.68 2.29
N LYS A 288 -17.00 21.76 3.04
CA LYS A 288 -18.31 22.14 3.59
C LYS A 288 -19.38 22.30 2.50
N LYS A 289 -19.03 22.92 1.38
CA LYS A 289 -19.94 23.10 0.24
C LYS A 289 -20.34 21.77 -0.45
N LEU A 290 -19.53 20.71 -0.28
CA LEU A 290 -19.83 19.39 -0.82
C LEU A 290 -20.91 18.64 -0.03
N PHE A 291 -21.13 19.00 1.23
CA PHE A 291 -21.97 18.23 2.15
C PHE A 291 -23.30 18.91 2.47
N ASP A 292 -23.59 20.07 1.85
CA ASP A 292 -24.86 20.83 2.04
C ASP A 292 -25.43 20.64 3.48
N ASP A 293 -24.70 21.05 4.50
CA ASP A 293 -25.24 21.12 5.85
C ASP A 293 -25.78 22.54 6.06
N PRO A 294 -27.10 22.74 6.05
CA PRO A 294 -27.72 24.07 6.05
C PRO A 294 -27.56 24.85 7.38
N ASP A 295 -27.06 24.18 8.42
CA ASP A 295 -27.11 24.71 9.80
C ASP A 295 -25.79 25.25 10.36
N ASP A 296 -24.70 25.34 9.55
CA ASP A 296 -23.42 25.87 10.01
C ASP A 296 -23.29 27.37 9.69
N GLU A 297 -23.92 28.22 10.50
CA GLU A 297 -23.70 29.67 10.51
C GLU A 297 -22.32 30.00 11.10
N ASP A 298 -21.48 30.58 10.27
CA ASP A 298 -20.30 31.42 10.48
C ASP A 298 -19.56 31.44 11.84
N ILE A 299 -18.38 30.80 11.83
CA ILE A 299 -17.29 31.23 12.71
C ILE A 299 -16.25 31.94 11.84
N ASP A 300 -16.18 33.25 12.03
CA ASP A 300 -15.25 34.19 11.39
C ASP A 300 -13.79 33.79 11.72
N PHE A 301 -13.09 33.27 10.76
CA PHE A 301 -11.67 32.94 10.86
C PHE A 301 -10.90 33.77 9.82
N ASP A 302 -9.83 34.42 10.26
CA ASP A 302 -8.96 35.29 9.46
C ASP A 302 -8.30 34.50 8.29
N ALA A 303 -9.16 34.07 7.36
CA ALA A 303 -8.82 33.28 6.19
C ALA A 303 -7.99 34.09 5.18
N GLU A 304 -8.12 35.42 5.16
CA GLU A 304 -7.46 36.27 4.16
C GLU A 304 -5.94 36.26 4.25
N LYS A 305 -5.37 36.08 5.43
CA LYS A 305 -3.92 36.11 5.63
C LYS A 305 -3.24 34.82 5.20
N TYR A 306 -3.92 33.68 5.32
CA TYR A 306 -3.43 32.36 4.91
C TYR A 306 -3.71 32.03 3.46
N GLN A 307 -4.78 32.57 2.87
CA GLN A 307 -5.12 32.38 1.45
C GLN A 307 -4.07 32.95 0.50
N LYS A 308 -3.37 34.02 0.91
CA LYS A 308 -2.38 34.69 0.06
C LYS A 308 -1.03 33.97 -0.02
N GLU A 309 -0.70 33.14 0.94
CA GLU A 309 0.64 32.51 1.01
C GLU A 309 0.70 31.07 0.47
N GLU A 310 -0.41 30.28 0.47
CA GLU A 310 -0.34 28.84 0.12
C GLU A 310 -1.33 28.36 -0.96
N ALA A 311 -2.37 29.10 -1.29
CA ALA A 311 -3.44 28.63 -2.15
C ALA A 311 -3.62 29.45 -3.43
N GLY A 312 -2.58 29.59 -4.23
CA GLY A 312 -2.76 30.23 -5.54
C GLY A 312 -3.98 29.64 -6.29
N ASN A 313 -4.91 30.48 -6.72
CA ASN A 313 -6.06 30.22 -7.61
C ASN A 313 -7.15 29.20 -7.20
N ALA A 314 -7.03 28.45 -6.11
CA ALA A 314 -8.02 27.42 -5.73
C ALA A 314 -9.26 27.98 -5.02
N VAL A 315 -9.28 29.24 -4.65
CA VAL A 315 -10.29 29.85 -3.78
C VAL A 315 -11.66 30.06 -4.47
N ASN A 316 -11.72 29.99 -5.79
CA ASN A 316 -12.95 30.26 -6.57
C ASN A 316 -13.49 29.03 -7.33
N GLU A 317 -12.96 27.83 -7.11
CA GLU A 317 -13.46 26.64 -7.79
C GLU A 317 -14.72 26.10 -7.11
N THR A 318 -15.76 25.87 -7.91
CA THR A 318 -16.97 25.19 -7.47
C THR A 318 -16.77 23.68 -7.63
N PHE A 319 -16.95 22.91 -6.55
CA PHE A 319 -16.91 21.46 -6.58
C PHE A 319 -18.31 20.88 -6.64
N LEU A 320 -18.44 19.74 -7.33
CA LEU A 320 -19.68 19.02 -7.47
C LEU A 320 -19.77 17.89 -6.44
N PRO A 321 -20.97 17.56 -5.93
CA PRO A 321 -21.15 16.57 -4.89
C PRO A 321 -20.75 15.16 -5.35
N ILE A 322 -20.35 14.34 -4.39
CA ILE A 322 -20.02 12.92 -4.55
C ILE A 322 -20.85 12.09 -3.57
N THR A 323 -21.09 10.84 -3.89
CA THR A 323 -21.88 9.93 -3.05
C THR A 323 -20.96 8.92 -2.38
N SER A 324 -21.00 8.85 -1.04
CA SER A 324 -20.21 7.89 -0.25
C SER A 324 -21.01 7.33 0.92
N SER A 325 -20.65 6.15 1.35
CA SER A 325 -21.21 5.52 2.55
C SER A 325 -20.46 5.86 3.84
N HIS A 326 -19.19 6.32 3.73
CA HIS A 326 -18.33 6.67 4.87
C HIS A 326 -17.34 7.77 4.47
N TYR A 327 -16.95 8.58 5.45
CA TYR A 327 -15.91 9.59 5.27
C TYR A 327 -14.82 9.44 6.32
N LEU A 328 -13.55 9.45 5.87
CA LEU A 328 -12.37 9.47 6.73
C LEU A 328 -11.54 10.72 6.42
N TYR A 329 -11.24 11.48 7.45
CA TYR A 329 -10.41 12.68 7.34
C TYR A 329 -9.06 12.42 8.00
N LEU A 330 -7.98 12.75 7.29
CA LEU A 330 -6.61 12.59 7.76
C LEU A 330 -5.95 13.97 7.92
N SER A 331 -5.44 14.27 9.11
CA SER A 331 -4.75 15.50 9.40
C SER A 331 -3.40 15.25 10.07
N GLY A 332 -2.38 16.03 9.69
CA GLY A 332 -1.05 15.99 10.30
C GLY A 332 -0.81 17.03 11.40
N THR A 333 -1.71 18.01 11.55
CA THR A 333 -1.57 19.12 12.51
C THR A 333 -2.72 19.09 13.52
N PRO A 334 -2.42 18.75 14.78
CA PRO A 334 -3.43 18.40 15.79
C PRO A 334 -4.37 19.53 16.24
N PHE A 335 -4.05 20.79 16.03
CA PHE A 335 -4.71 21.87 16.74
C PHE A 335 -5.90 22.53 16.04
N ARG A 336 -6.06 22.37 14.73
CA ARG A 336 -7.04 23.15 13.97
C ARG A 336 -8.43 22.51 13.83
N ALA A 337 -8.50 21.21 13.63
CA ALA A 337 -9.77 20.49 13.48
C ALA A 337 -10.59 20.41 14.78
N MET A 338 -9.94 20.48 15.95
CA MET A 338 -10.61 20.42 17.25
C MET A 338 -11.33 21.73 17.64
N HIS A 339 -10.90 22.86 17.12
CA HIS A 339 -11.49 24.17 17.49
C HIS A 339 -12.66 24.59 16.61
N SER A 340 -12.98 23.82 15.59
CA SER A 340 -13.95 24.22 14.58
C SER A 340 -15.37 23.71 14.79
N GLY A 341 -15.58 22.81 15.76
CA GLY A 341 -16.90 22.22 15.99
C GLY A 341 -17.39 21.23 14.91
N GLU A 342 -16.60 20.98 13.86
CA GLU A 342 -16.99 20.06 12.77
C GLU A 342 -17.05 18.60 13.20
N PHE A 343 -16.28 18.23 14.22
CA PHE A 343 -16.20 16.87 14.73
C PHE A 343 -16.42 16.89 16.24
N ILE A 344 -17.26 16.01 16.73
CA ILE A 344 -17.39 15.73 18.16
C ILE A 344 -16.27 14.79 18.63
N GLU A 345 -16.00 14.72 19.93
CA GLU A 345 -14.87 13.96 20.49
C GLU A 345 -14.90 12.46 20.09
N GLU A 346 -16.08 11.89 20.01
CA GLU A 346 -16.29 10.49 19.61
C GLU A 346 -15.88 10.21 18.17
N GLN A 347 -15.84 11.21 17.30
CA GLN A 347 -15.45 11.16 15.90
C GLN A 347 -13.97 11.38 15.67
N ILE A 348 -13.18 11.58 16.73
CA ILE A 348 -11.78 11.97 16.61
C ILE A 348 -10.87 10.93 17.25
N PHE A 349 -9.87 10.49 16.50
CA PHE A 349 -8.72 9.79 17.04
C PHE A 349 -7.52 10.73 17.05
N ASN A 350 -6.95 10.97 18.25
CA ASN A 350 -5.77 11.81 18.41
C ASN A 350 -4.52 10.98 18.68
N TRP A 351 -3.43 11.28 17.97
CA TRP A 351 -2.11 10.75 18.24
C TRP A 351 -1.06 11.85 18.06
N THR A 352 -0.59 12.34 19.20
CA THR A 352 0.34 13.46 19.27
C THR A 352 1.78 12.98 19.27
N TYR A 353 2.69 13.93 19.19
CA TYR A 353 4.11 13.68 19.33
C TYR A 353 4.47 13.16 20.74
N SER A 354 3.82 13.72 21.78
CA SER A 354 4.00 13.28 23.17
C SER A 354 3.55 11.84 23.36
N ASP A 355 2.43 11.43 22.73
CA ASP A 355 1.94 10.06 22.81
C ASP A 355 2.97 9.08 22.22
N GLU A 356 3.58 9.42 21.08
CA GLU A 356 4.61 8.59 20.46
C GLU A 356 5.87 8.47 21.34
N GLN A 357 6.34 9.59 21.93
CA GLN A 357 7.50 9.54 22.82
C GLN A 357 7.22 8.69 24.04
N ASN A 358 6.04 8.87 24.66
CA ASN A 358 5.60 8.05 25.77
C ASN A 358 5.51 6.56 25.41
N ALA A 359 4.98 6.24 24.24
CA ALA A 359 4.92 4.86 23.77
C ALA A 359 6.31 4.27 23.51
N LYS A 360 7.24 5.06 22.97
CA LYS A 360 8.62 4.68 22.72
C LYS A 360 9.39 4.40 24.02
N GLU A 361 9.24 5.26 25.03
CA GLU A 361 9.95 5.15 26.31
C GLU A 361 9.37 4.05 27.21
N ASN A 362 8.06 3.81 27.15
CA ASN A 362 7.38 2.84 28.01
C ASN A 362 7.19 1.47 27.34
N TRP A 363 7.79 1.21 26.15
CA TRP A 363 7.66 -0.07 25.49
C TRP A 363 8.32 -1.20 26.29
N LYS A 364 7.56 -2.28 26.51
CA LYS A 364 7.99 -3.43 27.31
C LYS A 364 8.26 -4.70 26.48
N GLY A 365 7.98 -4.67 25.17
CA GLY A 365 8.22 -5.81 24.28
C GLY A 365 9.66 -5.88 23.79
N GLU A 366 10.08 -7.05 23.29
CA GLU A 366 11.44 -7.26 22.76
C GLU A 366 11.77 -6.35 21.55
N ASN A 367 10.78 -6.18 20.64
CA ASN A 367 10.95 -5.37 19.43
C ASN A 367 10.13 -4.08 19.56
N ASN A 368 10.81 -2.98 19.86
CA ASN A 368 10.15 -1.68 19.96
C ASN A 368 9.91 -1.08 18.55
N PRO A 369 8.65 -0.98 18.08
CA PRO A 369 8.34 -0.50 16.73
C PRO A 369 8.58 1.00 16.54
N TYR A 370 8.85 1.73 17.62
CA TYR A 370 9.11 3.16 17.61
C TYR A 370 10.61 3.53 17.54
N LEU A 371 11.52 2.55 17.58
CA LEU A 371 12.97 2.83 17.64
C LEU A 371 13.46 3.59 16.39
N SER A 372 12.93 3.26 15.22
CA SER A 372 13.26 3.90 13.95
C SER A 372 12.71 5.32 13.81
N LEU A 373 11.76 5.72 14.67
CA LEU A 373 11.16 7.05 14.63
C LEU A 373 12.10 8.07 15.29
N PRO A 374 12.31 9.25 14.66
CA PRO A 374 13.23 10.25 15.19
C PRO A 374 12.73 10.84 16.50
N ARG A 375 13.66 11.25 17.34
CA ARG A 375 13.38 12.08 18.51
C ARG A 375 13.34 13.54 18.06
N MET A 376 12.24 14.23 18.36
CA MET A 376 12.18 15.68 18.18
C MET A 376 12.73 16.35 19.44
N VAL A 377 13.63 17.30 19.26
CA VAL A 377 14.11 18.18 20.33
C VAL A 377 13.60 19.58 19.97
N MET A 378 12.70 20.13 20.78
CA MET A 378 12.36 21.54 20.69
C MET A 378 13.49 22.32 21.35
N MET A 379 14.21 23.11 20.57
CA MET A 379 15.12 24.12 21.10
C MET A 379 14.29 25.38 21.36
N THR A 380 14.19 25.77 22.62
CA THR A 380 13.59 27.04 23.07
C THR A 380 14.62 28.14 22.99
#